data_eba5e29e21f9c5e9298728076bf244f0
#
_entry.id   eba5e29e21f9c5e9298728076bf244f0
#
_cell.length_a   1.000
_cell.length_b   1.000
_cell.length_c   1.000
_cell.angle_alpha   90.00
_cell.angle_beta   90.00
_cell.angle_gamma   90.00
#
_symmetry.space_group_name_H-M   'P 1'
#
loop_
_entity.id
_entity.type
_entity.pdbx_description
1 polymer ?
#
loop_
_entity_poly.entity_id
_entity_poly.type
_entity_poly.pdbx_seq_one_letter_code
_entity_poly.pdbx_strand_id
1 'polypeptide(L)'
;NLLDYADSAKLEVTKAGKKRVLRIGMTSTTTAVMMPFISTFAKKYPDVNFEVRDGSTYTLYSYLMDGIIDISVARTPLQLNKVNSFTLCSEPMIAVSNFSANLQSSNAVPVTNNTATNSNSKMLSSKIIQLNDLSKHPLILYRRYERLILDTFHAKNLDPEIFCLCDDAKSALLWAKDGLATAIFPKSMQSLCTGLRIYEIDEPTLITQIVLIWKKEKKLSPIVQEFLDVCPKK
;
A
#
# COMPACT_ATOMS: atom_id res chain seq x y z
N ASN A 1 -26.17 0.52 48.09
CA ASN A 1 -25.08 0.65 49.05
C ASN A 1 -24.11 1.70 48.56
N LEU A 2 -23.71 2.67 49.44
CA LEU A 2 -22.84 3.79 49.04
C LEU A 2 -21.46 3.35 48.51
N LEU A 3 -20.98 2.21 48.94
CA LEU A 3 -19.73 1.59 48.47
C LEU A 3 -19.86 1.05 47.04
N ASP A 4 -20.97 0.47 46.66
CA ASP A 4 -21.22 0.00 45.28
C ASP A 4 -21.35 1.15 44.30
N TYR A 5 -21.90 2.30 44.75
CA TYR A 5 -21.92 3.53 43.97
C TYR A 5 -20.52 4.16 43.79
N ALA A 6 -19.69 4.14 44.84
CA ALA A 6 -18.34 4.64 44.78
C ALA A 6 -17.42 3.79 43.89
N ASP A 7 -17.58 2.46 43.94
CA ASP A 7 -16.83 1.54 43.08
C ASP A 7 -17.29 1.60 41.62
N SER A 8 -18.60 1.77 41.39
CA SER A 8 -19.13 2.00 40.05
C SER A 8 -18.66 3.36 39.47
N ALA A 9 -18.68 4.42 40.28
CA ALA A 9 -18.17 5.73 39.88
C ALA A 9 -16.66 5.72 39.63
N LYS A 10 -15.87 5.01 40.47
CA LYS A 10 -14.44 4.78 40.20
C LYS A 10 -14.20 4.00 38.92
N LEU A 11 -15.02 3.01 38.63
CA LEU A 11 -14.93 2.20 37.41
C LEU A 11 -15.28 3.06 36.17
N GLU A 12 -16.29 3.93 36.26
CA GLU A 12 -16.65 4.87 35.19
C GLU A 12 -15.59 5.95 34.98
N VAL A 13 -15.02 6.52 36.03
CA VAL A 13 -13.94 7.51 35.95
C VAL A 13 -12.66 6.87 35.40
N THR A 14 -12.36 5.61 35.77
CA THR A 14 -11.23 4.86 35.18
C THR A 14 -11.48 4.48 33.73
N LYS A 15 -12.73 4.25 33.34
CA LYS A 15 -13.10 4.03 31.92
C LYS A 15 -13.12 5.33 31.11
N ALA A 16 -13.55 6.42 31.68
CA ALA A 16 -13.59 7.75 31.02
C ALA A 16 -12.20 8.37 30.79
N GLY A 17 -11.17 7.93 31.54
CA GLY A 17 -9.79 8.43 31.42
C GLY A 17 -8.84 7.59 30.58
N LYS A 18 -9.17 6.35 30.21
CA LYS A 18 -8.31 5.51 29.36
C LYS A 18 -8.67 5.72 27.89
N LYS A 19 -7.81 6.48 27.19
CA LYS A 19 -7.89 6.54 25.72
C LYS A 19 -7.82 5.12 25.15
N ARG A 20 -8.74 4.81 24.25
CA ARG A 20 -8.71 3.53 23.51
C ARG A 20 -7.53 3.57 22.54
N VAL A 21 -6.85 2.45 22.34
CA VAL A 21 -5.69 2.39 21.45
C VAL A 21 -5.95 1.37 20.36
N LEU A 22 -5.84 1.78 19.11
CA LEU A 22 -5.81 0.89 17.94
C LEU A 22 -4.36 0.64 17.53
N ARG A 23 -3.92 -0.62 17.66
CA ARG A 23 -2.58 -1.04 17.24
C ARG A 23 -2.64 -1.58 15.83
N ILE A 24 -2.06 -0.82 14.90
CA ILE A 24 -2.12 -1.13 13.46
C ILE A 24 -0.72 -1.34 12.87
N GLY A 25 -0.55 -2.43 12.12
CA GLY A 25 0.65 -2.69 11.33
C GLY A 25 0.46 -2.22 9.90
N MET A 26 1.40 -1.44 9.36
CA MET A 26 1.37 -0.97 7.97
C MET A 26 2.74 -1.06 7.32
N THR A 27 2.78 -1.40 6.05
CA THR A 27 4.01 -1.29 5.27
C THR A 27 4.15 0.12 4.70
N SER A 28 5.35 0.54 4.35
CA SER A 28 5.60 1.86 3.75
C SER A 28 4.75 2.13 2.50
N THR A 29 4.38 1.07 1.75
CA THR A 29 3.57 1.19 0.53
C THR A 29 2.05 1.22 0.79
N THR A 30 1.60 0.94 2.01
CA THR A 30 0.16 0.90 2.34
C THR A 30 -0.30 2.11 3.14
N THR A 31 0.62 2.83 3.78
CA THR A 31 0.29 3.96 4.66
C THR A 31 -0.51 5.05 3.92
N ALA A 32 -0.08 5.45 2.72
CA ALA A 32 -0.76 6.50 1.96
C ALA A 32 -2.23 6.12 1.62
N VAL A 33 -2.47 4.84 1.32
CA VAL A 33 -3.82 4.33 1.03
C VAL A 33 -4.70 4.29 2.27
N MET A 34 -4.09 4.06 3.44
CA MET A 34 -4.83 3.96 4.71
C MET A 34 -5.19 5.31 5.33
N MET A 35 -4.44 6.38 5.02
CA MET A 35 -4.64 7.69 5.64
C MET A 35 -6.08 8.25 5.55
N PRO A 36 -6.81 8.13 4.42
CA PRO A 36 -8.21 8.56 4.36
C PRO A 36 -9.12 7.84 5.37
N PHE A 37 -8.93 6.53 5.56
CA PHE A 37 -9.72 5.71 6.49
C PHE A 37 -9.36 6.02 7.94
N ILE A 38 -8.07 6.15 8.23
CA ILE A 38 -7.56 6.56 9.54
C ILE A 38 -8.09 7.95 9.91
N SER A 39 -8.03 8.91 8.99
CA SER A 39 -8.57 10.26 9.19
C SER A 39 -10.07 10.25 9.48
N THR A 40 -10.85 9.47 8.73
CA THR A 40 -12.28 9.35 8.93
C THR A 40 -12.59 8.72 10.30
N PHE A 41 -11.86 7.67 10.64
CA PHE A 41 -12.00 7.00 11.94
C PHE A 41 -11.64 7.91 13.10
N ALA A 42 -10.52 8.63 13.03
CA ALA A 42 -10.08 9.55 14.07
C ALA A 42 -11.06 10.71 14.30
N LYS A 43 -11.71 11.21 13.25
CA LYS A 43 -12.77 12.23 13.37
C LYS A 43 -14.02 11.68 14.02
N LYS A 44 -14.38 10.43 13.75
CA LYS A 44 -15.56 9.76 14.31
C LYS A 44 -15.35 9.33 15.77
N TYR A 45 -14.13 8.97 16.14
CA TYR A 45 -13.74 8.46 17.46
C TYR A 45 -12.54 9.24 18.03
N PRO A 46 -12.75 10.47 18.53
CA PRO A 46 -11.67 11.36 18.98
C PRO A 46 -10.98 10.89 20.28
N ASP A 47 -11.57 9.92 20.96
CA ASP A 47 -11.01 9.24 22.13
C ASP A 47 -9.99 8.15 21.78
N VAL A 48 -9.81 7.84 20.49
CA VAL A 48 -8.89 6.79 20.03
C VAL A 48 -7.52 7.37 19.72
N ASN A 49 -6.49 6.71 20.27
CA ASN A 49 -5.10 6.87 19.86
C ASN A 49 -4.68 5.71 18.94
N PHE A 50 -3.64 5.94 18.15
CA PHE A 50 -3.06 4.93 17.26
C PHE A 50 -1.65 4.57 17.72
N GLU A 51 -1.35 3.28 17.73
CA GLU A 51 0.02 2.76 17.76
C GLU A 51 0.31 2.11 16.41
N VAL A 52 1.25 2.68 15.67
CA VAL A 52 1.60 2.21 14.34
C VAL A 52 2.92 1.44 14.39
N ARG A 53 2.93 0.22 13.84
CA ARG A 53 4.14 -0.56 13.63
C ARG A 53 4.39 -0.63 12.13
N ASP A 54 5.62 -0.30 11.74
CA ASP A 54 6.11 -0.46 10.37
C ASP A 54 6.97 -1.72 10.25
N GLY A 55 6.97 -2.33 9.09
CA GLY A 55 7.77 -3.52 8.83
C GLY A 55 7.40 -4.24 7.55
N SER A 56 8.12 -5.32 7.27
CA SER A 56 7.76 -6.22 6.18
C SER A 56 6.43 -6.92 6.48
N THR A 57 5.76 -7.41 5.44
CA THR A 57 4.53 -8.21 5.61
C THR A 57 4.72 -9.39 6.57
N TYR A 58 5.88 -10.04 6.55
CA TYR A 58 6.19 -11.16 7.45
C TYR A 58 6.38 -10.72 8.89
N THR A 59 7.09 -9.61 9.12
CA THR A 59 7.27 -9.00 10.45
C THR A 59 5.93 -8.59 11.04
N LEU A 60 5.09 -7.93 10.26
CA LEU A 60 3.75 -7.50 10.70
C LEU A 60 2.82 -8.70 10.94
N TYR A 61 2.95 -9.78 10.16
CA TYR A 61 2.23 -11.01 10.41
C TYR A 61 2.65 -11.64 11.76
N SER A 62 3.94 -11.68 12.07
CA SER A 62 4.42 -12.15 13.39
C SER A 62 3.84 -11.29 14.51
N TYR A 63 3.92 -9.96 14.41
CA TYR A 63 3.35 -9.03 15.40
C TYR A 63 1.84 -9.25 15.60
N LEU A 64 1.13 -9.58 14.53
CA LEU A 64 -0.30 -9.91 14.60
C LEU A 64 -0.55 -11.22 15.36
N MET A 65 0.26 -12.26 15.09
CA MET A 65 0.15 -13.55 15.79
C MET A 65 0.49 -13.43 17.28
N ASP A 66 1.48 -12.61 17.61
CA ASP A 66 1.92 -12.36 18.98
C ASP A 66 1.01 -11.37 19.75
N GLY A 67 0.03 -10.75 19.05
CA GLY A 67 -0.89 -9.79 19.65
C GLY A 67 -0.27 -8.43 19.95
N ILE A 68 0.89 -8.12 19.36
CA ILE A 68 1.55 -6.82 19.44
C ILE A 68 0.76 -5.76 18.67
N ILE A 69 0.13 -6.17 17.55
CA ILE A 69 -0.82 -5.37 16.80
C ILE A 69 -2.19 -6.07 16.74
N ASP A 70 -3.24 -5.30 16.57
CA ASP A 70 -4.62 -5.80 16.52
C ASP A 70 -5.07 -6.09 15.08
N ILE A 71 -4.58 -5.30 14.13
CA ILE A 71 -4.89 -5.38 12.70
C ILE A 71 -3.64 -5.04 11.89
N SER A 72 -3.49 -5.65 10.72
CA SER A 72 -2.40 -5.29 9.80
C SER A 72 -2.94 -5.01 8.40
N VAL A 73 -2.29 -4.06 7.73
CA VAL A 73 -2.50 -3.78 6.31
C VAL A 73 -1.41 -4.47 5.52
N ALA A 74 -1.79 -5.40 4.71
CA ALA A 74 -0.88 -6.22 3.92
C ALA A 74 -1.19 -6.14 2.42
N ARG A 75 -0.29 -6.68 1.61
CA ARG A 75 -0.48 -6.81 0.16
C ARG A 75 -0.39 -8.25 -0.26
N THR A 76 -1.17 -8.63 -1.26
CA THR A 76 -1.04 -9.93 -1.92
C THR A 76 0.18 -9.93 -2.86
N PRO A 77 0.74 -11.13 -3.18
CA PRO A 77 0.36 -12.45 -2.66
C PRO A 77 0.73 -12.63 -1.18
N LEU A 78 -0.13 -13.29 -0.41
CA LEU A 78 0.06 -13.56 1.01
C LEU A 78 -0.63 -14.89 1.38
N GLN A 79 0.05 -15.73 2.19
CA GLN A 79 -0.58 -16.92 2.77
C GLN A 79 -1.39 -16.52 4.02
N LEU A 80 -2.70 -16.82 4.01
CA LEU A 80 -3.67 -16.32 4.98
C LEU A 80 -4.25 -17.40 5.91
N ASN A 81 -3.51 -18.46 6.22
CA ASN A 81 -4.05 -19.64 6.88
C ASN A 81 -4.63 -19.38 8.29
N LYS A 82 -4.04 -18.41 9.03
CA LYS A 82 -4.38 -18.11 10.43
C LYS A 82 -5.03 -16.73 10.62
N VAL A 83 -5.40 -16.06 9.55
CA VAL A 83 -6.00 -14.74 9.59
C VAL A 83 -7.30 -14.69 8.82
N ASN A 84 -8.19 -13.82 9.25
CA ASN A 84 -9.27 -13.32 8.42
C ASN A 84 -8.73 -12.16 7.59
N SER A 85 -9.32 -11.92 6.45
CA SER A 85 -8.93 -10.81 5.56
C SER A 85 -10.13 -10.10 4.98
N PHE A 86 -9.92 -8.83 4.68
CA PHE A 86 -10.84 -7.97 3.98
C PHE A 86 -10.08 -7.20 2.90
N THR A 87 -10.47 -7.34 1.63
CA THR A 87 -9.83 -6.64 0.51
C THR A 87 -10.34 -5.21 0.44
N LEU A 88 -9.41 -4.25 0.56
CA LEU A 88 -9.71 -2.83 0.42
C LEU A 88 -9.78 -2.40 -1.04
N CYS A 89 -8.75 -2.73 -1.80
CA CYS A 89 -8.67 -2.41 -3.23
C CYS A 89 -7.68 -3.32 -3.96
N SER A 90 -7.80 -3.35 -5.28
CA SER A 90 -6.81 -3.89 -6.21
C SER A 90 -6.18 -2.73 -6.97
N GLU A 91 -4.90 -2.82 -7.28
CA GLU A 91 -4.18 -1.80 -8.03
C GLU A 91 -3.14 -2.42 -8.96
N PRO A 92 -2.92 -1.80 -10.15
CA PRO A 92 -1.87 -2.22 -11.07
C PRO A 92 -0.50 -1.78 -10.56
N MET A 93 0.55 -2.35 -11.19
CA MET A 93 1.90 -1.86 -11.05
C MET A 93 2.18 -0.74 -12.05
N ILE A 94 3.11 0.14 -11.68
CA ILE A 94 3.64 1.22 -12.49
C ILE A 94 5.15 1.11 -12.62
N ALA A 95 5.69 1.59 -13.73
CA ALA A 95 7.13 1.78 -13.90
C ALA A 95 7.48 3.23 -13.61
N VAL A 96 8.57 3.45 -12.87
CA VAL A 96 8.99 4.76 -12.40
C VAL A 96 10.47 4.96 -12.71
N SER A 97 10.82 6.06 -13.40
CA SER A 97 12.18 6.31 -13.84
C SER A 97 12.53 7.80 -13.84
N ASN A 98 13.78 8.10 -13.49
CA ASN A 98 14.43 9.38 -13.78
C ASN A 98 15.42 9.26 -14.95
N PHE A 99 15.48 8.11 -15.59
CA PHE A 99 16.40 7.82 -16.66
C PHE A 99 16.17 8.76 -17.85
N SER A 100 17.24 9.43 -18.33
CA SER A 100 17.16 10.38 -19.44
C SER A 100 16.94 9.72 -20.80
N ALA A 101 17.19 8.41 -20.92
CA ALA A 101 16.84 7.67 -22.11
C ALA A 101 15.31 7.64 -22.25
N ASN A 102 14.81 8.15 -23.36
CA ASN A 102 13.41 8.10 -23.70
C ASN A 102 12.95 6.62 -23.72
N LEU A 103 12.17 6.20 -22.71
CA LEU A 103 11.31 5.04 -22.83
C LEU A 103 10.32 5.39 -23.96
N GLN A 104 10.74 5.22 -25.21
CA GLN A 104 9.87 5.45 -26.36
C GLN A 104 8.96 4.24 -26.47
N SER A 105 7.73 4.41 -26.03
CA SER A 105 6.65 3.53 -26.46
C SER A 105 6.48 3.72 -27.98
N SER A 106 6.66 2.65 -28.73
CA SER A 106 6.48 2.62 -30.18
C SER A 106 5.04 2.92 -30.64
N ASN A 107 4.09 3.09 -29.71
CA ASN A 107 2.69 3.42 -29.99
C ASN A 107 2.08 4.33 -28.93
N ALA A 108 2.59 5.56 -28.78
CA ALA A 108 1.86 6.59 -28.06
C ALA A 108 0.73 7.12 -28.97
N VAL A 109 -0.47 6.58 -28.84
CA VAL A 109 -1.66 7.22 -29.39
C VAL A 109 -1.98 8.44 -28.53
N PRO A 110 -1.92 9.67 -29.05
CA PRO A 110 -2.35 10.85 -28.29
C PRO A 110 -3.87 10.79 -28.19
N VAL A 111 -4.40 10.59 -26.99
CA VAL A 111 -5.84 10.83 -26.75
C VAL A 111 -6.05 12.35 -26.78
N THR A 112 -6.44 12.86 -27.92
CA THR A 112 -6.89 14.24 -28.07
C THR A 112 -8.31 14.34 -27.52
N ASN A 113 -8.47 14.80 -26.31
CA ASN A 113 -9.73 15.37 -25.84
C ASN A 113 -9.62 16.89 -25.89
N ASN A 114 -10.16 17.45 -27.00
CA ASN A 114 -10.45 18.88 -27.12
C ASN A 114 -11.61 19.24 -26.19
N THR A 115 -11.32 19.85 -25.07
CA THR A 115 -12.19 20.87 -24.46
C THR A 115 -11.33 21.78 -23.58
N ALA A 116 -11.20 23.01 -24.03
CA ALA A 116 -10.52 24.07 -23.33
C ALA A 116 -11.33 24.53 -22.11
N THR A 117 -10.77 24.42 -20.93
CA THR A 117 -11.06 25.33 -19.81
C THR A 117 -9.85 25.44 -18.91
N ASN A 118 -9.45 26.68 -18.68
CA ASN A 118 -8.31 27.10 -17.88
C ASN A 118 -8.42 26.60 -16.43
N SER A 119 -7.39 25.88 -15.99
CA SER A 119 -6.89 25.96 -14.61
C SER A 119 -5.55 25.22 -14.52
N ASN A 120 -4.54 25.91 -13.99
CA ASN A 120 -3.16 25.44 -13.80
C ASN A 120 -3.07 24.27 -12.81
N SER A 121 -3.29 23.06 -13.27
CA SER A 121 -2.77 21.85 -12.67
C SER A 121 -2.22 20.99 -13.81
N LYS A 122 -0.90 20.94 -13.91
CA LYS A 122 -0.19 20.11 -14.86
C LYS A 122 -0.45 18.64 -14.48
N MET A 123 -1.61 18.11 -14.91
CA MET A 123 -1.86 16.66 -14.91
C MET A 123 -0.81 16.05 -15.83
N LEU A 124 0.18 15.36 -15.23
CA LEU A 124 1.07 14.49 -15.96
C LEU A 124 0.19 13.40 -16.61
N SER A 125 0.03 13.47 -17.93
CA SER A 125 -0.55 12.37 -18.70
C SER A 125 0.31 11.13 -18.43
N SER A 126 -0.25 10.12 -17.76
CA SER A 126 0.42 8.84 -17.56
C SER A 126 0.68 8.22 -18.94
N LYS A 127 1.97 8.01 -19.22
CA LYS A 127 2.38 7.30 -20.44
C LYS A 127 2.20 5.81 -20.20
N ILE A 128 1.72 5.09 -21.19
CA ILE A 128 1.60 3.63 -21.13
C ILE A 128 2.92 3.02 -21.66
N ILE A 129 3.39 1.95 -21.03
CA ILE A 129 4.55 1.17 -21.45
C ILE A 129 4.20 -0.31 -21.55
N GLN A 130 4.68 -0.96 -22.61
CA GLN A 130 4.55 -2.41 -22.79
C GLN A 130 5.66 -3.16 -22.05
N LEU A 131 5.40 -4.39 -21.59
CA LEU A 131 6.42 -5.21 -20.95
C LEU A 131 7.64 -5.45 -21.84
N ASN A 132 7.42 -5.64 -23.14
CA ASN A 132 8.50 -5.82 -24.12
C ASN A 132 9.42 -4.59 -24.21
N ASP A 133 8.89 -3.37 -24.06
CA ASP A 133 9.71 -2.17 -24.06
C ASP A 133 10.41 -2.01 -22.69
N LEU A 134 9.72 -2.34 -21.62
CA LEU A 134 10.27 -2.28 -20.26
C LEU A 134 11.43 -3.28 -20.07
N SER A 135 11.37 -4.47 -20.70
CA SER A 135 12.44 -5.50 -20.63
C SER A 135 13.76 -5.08 -21.27
N LYS A 136 13.77 -4.03 -22.11
CA LYS A 136 14.97 -3.49 -22.76
C LYS A 136 15.76 -2.54 -21.83
N HIS A 137 15.26 -2.27 -20.64
CA HIS A 137 15.85 -1.36 -19.68
C HIS A 137 16.21 -2.09 -18.40
N PRO A 138 17.31 -1.70 -17.73
CA PRO A 138 17.65 -2.27 -16.43
C PRO A 138 16.57 -1.93 -15.40
N LEU A 139 16.17 -2.93 -14.60
CA LEU A 139 15.08 -2.82 -13.64
C LEU A 139 15.57 -2.81 -12.19
N ILE A 140 14.92 -2.01 -11.38
CA ILE A 140 15.00 -2.06 -9.92
C ILE A 140 13.73 -2.73 -9.40
N LEU A 141 13.88 -3.81 -8.67
CA LEU A 141 12.76 -4.52 -8.08
C LEU A 141 12.73 -4.35 -6.56
N TYR A 142 11.55 -4.17 -6.04
CA TYR A 142 11.28 -4.38 -4.62
C TYR A 142 11.05 -5.88 -4.40
N ARG A 143 11.89 -6.55 -3.60
CA ARG A 143 11.91 -8.00 -3.37
C ARG A 143 10.52 -8.59 -3.08
N ARG A 144 9.65 -7.81 -2.44
CA ARG A 144 8.26 -8.21 -2.16
C ARG A 144 7.50 -8.66 -3.42
N TYR A 145 7.81 -8.07 -4.56
CA TYR A 145 7.12 -8.31 -5.84
C TYR A 145 7.99 -9.00 -6.88
N GLU A 146 9.23 -9.34 -6.54
CA GLU A 146 10.19 -9.96 -7.44
C GLU A 146 9.57 -11.12 -8.21
N ARG A 147 9.02 -12.10 -7.48
CA ARG A 147 8.41 -13.28 -8.10
C ARG A 147 7.23 -12.92 -9.00
N LEU A 148 6.30 -12.08 -8.53
CA LEU A 148 5.15 -11.66 -9.34
C LEU A 148 5.60 -10.99 -10.64
N ILE A 149 6.59 -10.11 -10.57
CA ILE A 149 7.11 -9.38 -11.73
C ILE A 149 7.82 -10.33 -12.68
N LEU A 150 8.78 -11.13 -12.19
CA LEU A 150 9.55 -12.06 -13.04
C LEU A 150 8.65 -13.12 -13.67
N ASP A 151 7.72 -13.73 -12.93
CA ASP A 151 6.77 -14.70 -13.48
C ASP A 151 5.93 -14.07 -14.61
N THR A 152 5.56 -12.78 -14.49
CA THR A 152 4.82 -12.05 -15.53
C THR A 152 5.67 -11.83 -16.79
N PHE A 153 6.94 -11.45 -16.67
CA PHE A 153 7.85 -11.34 -17.80
C PHE A 153 8.11 -12.69 -18.48
N HIS A 154 8.43 -13.71 -17.70
CA HIS A 154 8.69 -15.06 -18.21
C HIS A 154 7.47 -15.66 -18.92
N ALA A 155 6.24 -15.39 -18.46
CA ALA A 155 5.01 -15.81 -19.13
C ALA A 155 4.87 -15.22 -20.54
N LYS A 156 5.59 -14.14 -20.84
CA LYS A 156 5.66 -13.51 -22.17
C LYS A 156 6.95 -13.84 -22.93
N ASN A 157 7.76 -14.79 -22.43
CA ASN A 157 9.09 -15.13 -22.96
C ASN A 157 10.04 -13.93 -22.96
N LEU A 158 9.94 -13.06 -21.96
CA LEU A 158 10.84 -11.93 -21.75
C LEU A 158 11.74 -12.20 -20.56
N ASP A 159 13.01 -11.84 -20.68
CA ASP A 159 14.03 -11.98 -19.61
C ASP A 159 14.59 -10.58 -19.30
N PRO A 160 14.03 -9.88 -18.29
CA PRO A 160 14.45 -8.53 -17.98
C PRO A 160 15.79 -8.51 -17.22
N GLU A 161 16.63 -7.52 -17.51
CA GLU A 161 17.85 -7.27 -16.73
C GLU A 161 17.48 -6.69 -15.35
N ILE A 162 17.82 -7.39 -14.29
CA ILE A 162 17.63 -6.90 -12.92
C ILE A 162 18.92 -6.21 -12.45
N PHE A 163 18.92 -4.88 -12.48
CA PHE A 163 20.04 -4.06 -12.03
C PHE A 163 20.17 -4.04 -10.51
N CYS A 164 19.03 -3.97 -9.79
CA CYS A 164 19.03 -3.90 -8.34
C CYS A 164 17.79 -4.58 -7.74
N LEU A 165 17.98 -5.31 -6.65
CA LEU A 165 16.93 -5.92 -5.85
C LEU A 165 16.96 -5.34 -4.44
N CYS A 166 15.96 -4.54 -4.07
CA CYS A 166 15.87 -3.87 -2.78
C CYS A 166 14.90 -4.58 -1.83
N ASP A 167 15.24 -4.62 -0.54
CA ASP A 167 14.37 -5.21 0.49
C ASP A 167 13.23 -4.30 0.93
N ASP A 168 13.30 -3.01 0.60
CA ASP A 168 12.23 -2.05 0.87
C ASP A 168 11.98 -1.09 -0.31
N ALA A 169 10.76 -0.55 -0.36
CA ALA A 169 10.33 0.30 -1.46
C ALA A 169 10.96 1.70 -1.45
N LYS A 170 11.36 2.22 -0.27
CA LYS A 170 11.98 3.55 -0.17
C LYS A 170 13.39 3.52 -0.75
N SER A 171 14.16 2.47 -0.43
CA SER A 171 15.47 2.22 -1.04
C SER A 171 15.34 2.10 -2.56
N ALA A 172 14.45 1.26 -3.06
CA ALA A 172 14.21 1.12 -4.49
C ALA A 172 13.86 2.46 -5.16
N LEU A 173 13.05 3.31 -4.50
CA LEU A 173 12.70 4.63 -5.01
C LEU A 173 13.91 5.57 -5.08
N LEU A 174 14.83 5.54 -4.10
CA LEU A 174 16.05 6.35 -4.12
C LEU A 174 16.96 5.97 -5.29
N TRP A 175 17.13 4.67 -5.56
CA TRP A 175 17.88 4.20 -6.73
C TRP A 175 17.26 4.66 -8.04
N ALA A 176 15.92 4.63 -8.15
CA ALA A 176 15.23 5.14 -9.33
C ALA A 176 15.37 6.67 -9.50
N LYS A 177 15.38 7.42 -8.38
CA LYS A 177 15.58 8.88 -8.38
C LYS A 177 16.96 9.28 -8.90
N ASP A 178 17.97 8.48 -8.61
CA ASP A 178 19.33 8.70 -9.08
C ASP A 178 19.52 8.38 -10.58
N GLY A 179 18.49 7.86 -11.24
CA GLY A 179 18.48 7.62 -12.67
C GLY A 179 19.25 6.40 -13.13
N LEU A 180 19.56 5.46 -12.24
CA LEU A 180 20.37 4.27 -12.54
C LEU A 180 19.59 3.22 -13.32
N ALA A 181 18.29 3.08 -13.03
CA ALA A 181 17.42 2.10 -13.67
C ALA A 181 15.93 2.46 -13.44
N THR A 182 15.03 1.66 -14.00
CA THR A 182 13.58 1.83 -13.89
C THR A 182 13.04 0.95 -12.77
N ALA A 183 12.34 1.53 -11.80
CA ALA A 183 11.71 0.79 -10.71
C ALA A 183 10.26 0.41 -11.01
N ILE A 184 9.82 -0.77 -10.52
CA ILE A 184 8.44 -1.22 -10.63
C ILE A 184 7.80 -1.19 -9.23
N PHE A 185 6.68 -0.44 -9.11
CA PHE A 185 5.95 -0.23 -7.87
C PHE A 185 4.44 -0.42 -8.03
N PRO A 186 3.70 -0.68 -6.94
CA PRO A 186 2.25 -0.52 -6.93
C PRO A 186 1.85 0.94 -7.21
N LYS A 187 0.72 1.14 -7.89
CA LYS A 187 0.23 2.49 -8.30
C LYS A 187 0.10 3.46 -7.12
N SER A 188 -0.24 2.99 -5.94
CA SER A 188 -0.32 3.83 -4.73
C SER A 188 1.00 4.50 -4.31
N MET A 189 2.15 3.98 -4.79
CA MET A 189 3.46 4.64 -4.60
C MET A 189 3.62 5.90 -5.43
N GLN A 190 2.75 6.17 -6.40
CA GLN A 190 2.82 7.33 -7.31
C GLN A 190 2.95 8.66 -6.55
N SER A 191 2.26 8.82 -5.43
CA SER A 191 2.33 10.03 -4.61
C SER A 191 3.72 10.33 -4.03
N LEU A 192 4.57 9.30 -3.89
CA LEU A 192 5.93 9.42 -3.39
C LEU A 192 6.96 9.63 -4.52
N CYS A 193 6.55 9.43 -5.78
CA CYS A 193 7.41 9.50 -6.96
C CYS A 193 7.53 10.91 -7.53
N THR A 194 7.55 11.93 -6.67
CA THR A 194 7.63 13.35 -7.09
C THR A 194 8.89 13.60 -7.91
N GLY A 195 8.74 14.27 -9.07
CA GLY A 195 9.82 14.60 -9.97
C GLY A 195 10.27 13.45 -10.89
N LEU A 196 9.65 12.28 -10.77
CA LEU A 196 9.94 11.13 -11.62
C LEU A 196 8.92 10.98 -12.77
N ARG A 197 9.34 10.31 -13.81
CA ARG A 197 8.45 9.88 -14.90
C ARG A 197 7.74 8.62 -14.48
N ILE A 198 6.42 8.57 -14.66
CA ILE A 198 5.58 7.46 -14.29
C ILE A 198 4.92 6.91 -15.55
N TYR A 199 4.96 5.59 -15.68
CA TYR A 199 4.36 4.86 -16.79
C TYR A 199 3.39 3.83 -16.23
N GLU A 200 2.19 3.77 -16.79
CA GLU A 200 1.27 2.66 -16.55
C GLU A 200 1.74 1.44 -17.36
N ILE A 201 1.90 0.30 -16.71
CA ILE A 201 2.33 -0.92 -17.40
C ILE A 201 1.09 -1.58 -18.00
N ASP A 202 1.11 -1.78 -19.33
CA ASP A 202 0.01 -2.45 -20.05
C ASP A 202 0.11 -3.98 -19.87
N GLU A 203 -0.17 -4.44 -18.66
CA GLU A 203 -0.20 -5.86 -18.32
C GLU A 203 -1.26 -6.12 -17.23
N PRO A 204 -2.44 -6.62 -17.60
CA PRO A 204 -3.55 -6.81 -16.67
C PRO A 204 -3.28 -7.79 -15.52
N THR A 205 -2.31 -8.70 -15.69
CA THR A 205 -1.97 -9.68 -14.65
C THR A 205 -1.03 -9.12 -13.60
N LEU A 206 -0.38 -7.99 -13.89
CA LEU A 206 0.57 -7.34 -12.98
C LEU A 206 -0.17 -6.44 -11.97
N ILE A 207 -0.97 -7.07 -11.12
CA ILE A 207 -1.79 -6.42 -10.10
C ILE A 207 -1.47 -6.92 -8.70
N THR A 208 -1.71 -6.08 -7.71
CA THR A 208 -1.65 -6.44 -6.29
C THR A 208 -2.90 -5.96 -5.57
N GLN A 209 -3.25 -6.59 -4.46
CA GLN A 209 -4.37 -6.17 -3.62
C GLN A 209 -3.86 -5.67 -2.28
N ILE A 210 -4.53 -4.67 -1.73
CA ILE A 210 -4.36 -4.23 -0.35
C ILE A 210 -5.46 -4.90 0.46
N VAL A 211 -5.05 -5.58 1.51
CA VAL A 211 -5.94 -6.33 2.40
C VAL A 211 -5.71 -5.91 3.86
N LEU A 212 -6.78 -5.76 4.60
CA LEU A 212 -6.75 -5.73 6.06
C LEU A 212 -6.77 -7.17 6.55
N ILE A 213 -5.91 -7.50 7.51
CA ILE A 213 -5.85 -8.83 8.11
C ILE A 213 -5.88 -8.74 9.63
N TRP A 214 -6.54 -9.70 10.26
CA TRP A 214 -6.58 -9.86 11.72
C TRP A 214 -6.62 -11.35 12.09
N LYS A 215 -6.21 -11.66 13.32
CA LYS A 215 -6.10 -13.05 13.77
C LYS A 215 -7.47 -13.76 13.77
N LYS A 216 -7.54 -14.95 13.16
CA LYS A 216 -8.79 -15.69 12.94
C LYS A 216 -9.45 -16.16 14.24
N GLU A 217 -8.63 -16.62 15.19
CA GLU A 217 -9.11 -17.24 16.44
C GLU A 217 -9.46 -16.22 17.53
N LYS A 218 -9.19 -14.94 17.30
CA LYS A 218 -9.43 -13.89 18.29
C LYS A 218 -10.75 -13.19 18.00
N LYS A 219 -11.65 -13.11 19.00
CA LYS A 219 -12.81 -12.22 18.91
C LYS A 219 -12.31 -10.79 18.70
N LEU A 220 -12.85 -10.12 17.68
CA LEU A 220 -12.51 -8.73 17.42
C LEU A 220 -12.80 -7.86 18.64
N SER A 221 -11.86 -7.00 18.99
CA SER A 221 -12.14 -5.95 19.97
C SER A 221 -13.11 -4.93 19.35
N PRO A 222 -13.94 -4.25 20.16
CA PRO A 222 -14.88 -3.25 19.63
C PRO A 222 -14.21 -2.19 18.74
N ILE A 223 -13.02 -1.72 19.11
CA ILE A 223 -12.28 -0.71 18.36
C ILE A 223 -11.86 -1.21 16.96
N VAL A 224 -11.46 -2.49 16.84
CA VAL A 224 -11.11 -3.09 15.54
C VAL A 224 -12.36 -3.25 14.67
N GLN A 225 -13.48 -3.68 15.27
CA GLN A 225 -14.76 -3.78 14.54
C GLN A 225 -15.21 -2.42 14.02
N GLU A 226 -15.19 -1.39 14.87
CA GLU A 226 -15.53 -0.01 14.53
C GLU A 226 -14.62 0.52 13.39
N PHE A 227 -13.33 0.17 13.41
CA PHE A 227 -12.39 0.56 12.34
C PHE A 227 -12.73 -0.14 11.02
N LEU A 228 -13.00 -1.44 11.05
CA LEU A 228 -13.41 -2.21 9.86
C LEU A 228 -14.73 -1.68 9.27
N ASP A 229 -15.65 -1.18 10.10
CA ASP A 229 -16.92 -0.62 9.65
C ASP A 229 -16.77 0.74 8.95
N VAL A 230 -15.66 1.45 9.16
CA VAL A 230 -15.31 2.70 8.45
C VAL A 230 -14.67 2.40 7.10
N CYS A 231 -14.08 1.19 6.93
CA CYS A 231 -13.48 0.79 5.66
C CYS A 231 -14.57 0.42 4.64
N PRO A 232 -14.41 0.78 3.35
CA PRO A 232 -15.42 0.52 2.33
C PRO A 232 -15.58 -0.99 2.14
N LYS A 233 -16.79 -1.48 2.35
CA LYS A 233 -17.17 -2.84 1.96
C LYS A 233 -17.47 -2.82 0.44
N LYS A 234 -16.58 -3.43 -0.35
CA LYS A 234 -16.88 -3.71 -1.76
C LYS A 234 -17.74 -4.93 -1.88
#